data_15e086ba605ea02d25b453c66dd60a90
#
_entry.id   15e086ba605ea02d25b453c66dd60a90
#
_cell.length_a   1.000
_cell.length_b   1.000
_cell.length_c   1.000
_cell.angle_alpha   90.00
_cell.angle_beta   90.00
_cell.angle_gamma   90.00
#
_symmetry.space_group_name_H-M   'P 1'
#
loop_
_entity.id
_entity.type
_entity.pdbx_description
1 polymer ?
#
loop_
_entity_poly.entity_id
_entity_poly.type
_entity_poly.pdbx_seq_one_letter_code
_entity_poly.pdbx_strand_id
1 'polypeptide(L)'
;MLLVSALLLVTGSVMVSGPASAVIGGSKSTYGPWAVRMLIDGKPVCTGTAVTKQWVISASHCFFEQGQAVADKRISFRVGNLDMRKGTTVRPVGKRAGNARADMMLIKVSPMKIRPVRLATAHVHPGEIVRQYGWGATCTADENTCQSPVLKQSTLRVLRPDARRCEGYAVPGGTDFCMEKVSGIPAGGDSGAPVMSIGAHGKETLLGVFYGSDREKIAGAGEIAQQLAWIHKVTKR
;
A
#
# COMPACT_ATOMS: atom_id res chain seq x y z
N MET A 1 -36.77 -63.65 10.14
CA MET A 1 -35.54 -62.83 10.43
C MET A 1 -35.40 -61.87 9.29
N LEU A 2 -35.79 -60.62 9.51
CA LEU A 2 -35.60 -59.51 8.56
C LEU A 2 -34.34 -58.73 8.95
N LEU A 3 -33.34 -58.69 8.05
CA LEU A 3 -32.13 -57.86 8.19
C LEU A 3 -32.43 -56.47 7.64
N VAL A 4 -32.42 -55.45 8.49
CA VAL A 4 -32.51 -54.05 8.12
C VAL A 4 -31.08 -53.54 7.96
N SER A 5 -30.66 -53.25 6.71
CA SER A 5 -29.38 -52.63 6.40
C SER A 5 -29.53 -51.12 6.55
N ALA A 6 -28.87 -50.55 7.54
CA ALA A 6 -28.78 -49.10 7.72
C ALA A 6 -27.72 -48.51 6.76
N LEU A 7 -28.14 -47.65 5.84
CA LEU A 7 -27.27 -46.91 4.92
C LEU A 7 -26.80 -45.61 5.62
N LEU A 8 -25.53 -45.54 6.03
CA LEU A 8 -24.89 -44.34 6.59
C LEU A 8 -24.57 -43.38 5.45
N LEU A 9 -25.33 -42.30 5.34
CA LEU A 9 -25.01 -41.15 4.48
C LEU A 9 -23.90 -40.32 5.16
N VAL A 10 -22.68 -40.40 4.64
CA VAL A 10 -21.58 -39.51 5.01
C VAL A 10 -21.75 -38.22 4.21
N THR A 11 -22.27 -37.18 4.86
CA THR A 11 -22.29 -35.81 4.29
C THR A 11 -20.91 -35.20 4.41
N GLY A 12 -20.13 -35.27 3.33
CA GLY A 12 -18.85 -34.57 3.21
C GLY A 12 -19.08 -33.05 3.15
N SER A 13 -18.72 -32.34 4.21
CA SER A 13 -18.68 -30.88 4.19
C SER A 13 -17.56 -30.41 3.25
N VAL A 14 -17.92 -29.91 2.08
CA VAL A 14 -16.97 -29.21 1.18
C VAL A 14 -16.62 -27.89 1.83
N MET A 15 -15.43 -27.82 2.42
CA MET A 15 -14.83 -26.55 2.83
C MET A 15 -14.52 -25.74 1.57
N VAL A 16 -15.41 -24.82 1.20
CA VAL A 16 -15.10 -23.80 0.19
C VAL A 16 -14.10 -22.85 0.81
N SER A 17 -12.80 -23.06 0.53
CA SER A 17 -11.77 -22.08 0.83
C SER A 17 -12.07 -20.83 0.01
N GLY A 18 -12.58 -19.77 0.64
CA GLY A 18 -12.74 -18.46 0.01
C GLY A 18 -11.41 -17.97 -0.54
N PRO A 19 -11.41 -17.16 -1.60
CA PRO A 19 -10.18 -16.65 -2.21
C PRO A 19 -9.33 -15.94 -1.15
N ALA A 20 -8.07 -16.34 -1.02
CA ALA A 20 -7.10 -15.71 -0.11
C ALA A 20 -7.06 -14.20 -0.41
N SER A 21 -7.49 -13.38 0.56
CA SER A 21 -7.55 -11.93 0.44
C SER A 21 -6.20 -11.33 0.78
N ALA A 22 -5.49 -10.73 -0.17
CA ALA A 22 -4.30 -9.92 0.08
C ALA A 22 -4.68 -8.58 0.69
N VAL A 23 -3.74 -7.90 1.39
CA VAL A 23 -4.09 -7.01 2.49
C VAL A 23 -4.90 -7.87 3.47
N ILE A 24 -4.45 -8.17 4.63
CA ILE A 24 -5.10 -9.14 5.54
C ILE A 24 -6.60 -8.83 5.63
N GLY A 25 -7.45 -9.72 5.09
CA GLY A 25 -8.91 -9.51 5.01
C GLY A 25 -9.39 -8.43 4.03
N GLY A 26 -8.55 -7.96 3.10
CA GLY A 26 -8.94 -7.00 2.06
C GLY A 26 -9.51 -7.66 0.80
N SER A 27 -9.81 -6.87 -0.24
CA SER A 27 -10.36 -7.33 -1.51
C SER A 27 -9.43 -7.08 -2.70
N LYS A 28 -9.60 -7.81 -3.80
CA LYS A 28 -8.90 -7.56 -5.05
C LYS A 28 -9.32 -6.20 -5.62
N SER A 29 -8.36 -5.38 -6.03
CA SER A 29 -8.65 -4.14 -6.73
C SER A 29 -8.82 -4.38 -8.23
N THR A 30 -9.75 -3.66 -8.82
CA THR A 30 -9.97 -3.60 -10.27
C THR A 30 -9.41 -2.32 -10.89
N TYR A 31 -8.86 -1.42 -10.06
CA TYR A 31 -8.36 -0.11 -10.49
C TYR A 31 -7.11 0.30 -9.69
N GLY A 32 -6.17 0.98 -10.32
CA GLY A 32 -4.92 1.44 -9.71
C GLY A 32 -3.85 1.82 -10.74
N PRO A 33 -4.18 2.71 -11.72
CA PRO A 33 -3.27 3.02 -12.83
C PRO A 33 -1.99 3.73 -12.39
N TRP A 34 -1.95 4.26 -11.18
CA TRP A 34 -0.83 4.95 -10.53
C TRP A 34 -0.03 4.04 -9.61
N ALA A 35 -0.52 2.84 -9.32
CA ALA A 35 0.14 1.93 -8.38
C ALA A 35 1.43 1.35 -8.96
N VAL A 36 2.44 1.22 -8.11
CA VAL A 36 3.79 0.80 -8.47
C VAL A 36 4.26 -0.26 -7.47
N ARG A 37 4.74 -1.42 -7.96
CA ARG A 37 5.35 -2.44 -7.10
C ARG A 37 6.86 -2.27 -7.08
N MET A 38 7.45 -2.06 -5.89
CA MET A 38 8.90 -1.97 -5.69
C MET A 38 9.53 -3.34 -5.50
N LEU A 39 10.67 -3.57 -6.16
CA LEU A 39 11.47 -4.77 -6.03
C LEU A 39 12.93 -4.40 -5.74
N ILE A 40 13.59 -5.21 -4.90
CA ILE A 40 15.04 -5.18 -4.68
C ILE A 40 15.59 -6.54 -5.12
N ASP A 41 16.60 -6.55 -5.98
CA ASP A 41 17.17 -7.76 -6.59
C ASP A 41 16.12 -8.71 -7.20
N GLY A 42 15.06 -8.11 -7.78
CA GLY A 42 13.94 -8.84 -8.38
C GLY A 42 12.91 -9.38 -7.39
N LYS A 43 13.14 -9.27 -6.09
CA LYS A 43 12.20 -9.70 -5.04
C LYS A 43 11.26 -8.55 -4.67
N PRO A 44 9.95 -8.79 -4.58
CA PRO A 44 8.99 -7.75 -4.18
C PRO A 44 9.15 -7.39 -2.70
N VAL A 45 9.28 -6.09 -2.40
CA VAL A 45 9.53 -5.60 -1.04
C VAL A 45 8.48 -4.60 -0.56
N CYS A 46 8.12 -3.62 -1.41
CA CYS A 46 7.27 -2.49 -1.03
C CYS A 46 6.31 -2.11 -2.16
N THR A 47 5.41 -1.22 -1.87
CA THR A 47 4.50 -0.58 -2.83
C THR A 47 4.90 0.89 -2.99
N GLY A 48 4.52 1.52 -4.07
CA GLY A 48 4.71 2.94 -4.32
C GLY A 48 3.62 3.52 -5.20
N THR A 49 3.74 4.81 -5.48
CA THR A 49 2.76 5.56 -6.26
C THR A 49 3.47 6.47 -7.26
N ALA A 50 3.04 6.43 -8.53
CA ALA A 50 3.54 7.37 -9.52
C ALA A 50 2.92 8.75 -9.32
N VAL A 51 3.70 9.72 -8.87
CA VAL A 51 3.27 11.11 -8.71
C VAL A 51 3.47 11.93 -9.99
N THR A 52 4.38 11.52 -10.86
CA THR A 52 4.53 11.99 -12.24
C THR A 52 4.87 10.81 -13.16
N LYS A 53 5.04 11.05 -14.46
CA LYS A 53 5.51 10.02 -15.40
C LYS A 53 6.95 9.56 -15.16
N GLN A 54 7.71 10.21 -14.28
CA GLN A 54 9.11 9.89 -13.97
C GLN A 54 9.43 9.88 -12.48
N TRP A 55 8.45 10.11 -11.60
CA TRP A 55 8.68 10.11 -10.16
C TRP A 55 7.72 9.18 -9.44
N VAL A 56 8.29 8.31 -8.62
CA VAL A 56 7.57 7.43 -7.69
C VAL A 56 7.78 7.95 -6.28
N ILE A 57 6.70 7.99 -5.47
CA ILE A 57 6.77 8.16 -4.02
C ILE A 57 6.53 6.80 -3.35
N SER A 58 7.29 6.51 -2.30
CA SER A 58 7.14 5.32 -1.46
C SER A 58 7.59 5.63 -0.03
N ALA A 59 7.52 4.67 0.89
CA ALA A 59 8.06 4.84 2.23
C ALA A 59 9.60 4.90 2.20
N SER A 60 10.19 5.79 3.01
CA SER A 60 11.64 5.98 3.04
C SER A 60 12.37 4.71 3.49
N HIS A 61 11.84 4.02 4.51
CA HIS A 61 12.46 2.79 5.03
C HIS A 61 12.62 1.69 3.98
N CYS A 62 11.81 1.68 2.90
CA CYS A 62 11.93 0.73 1.79
C CYS A 62 13.26 0.82 1.01
N PHE A 63 13.99 1.92 1.17
CA PHE A 63 15.24 2.19 0.46
C PHE A 63 16.48 1.94 1.32
N PHE A 64 16.30 1.28 2.46
CA PHE A 64 17.37 0.95 3.38
C PHE A 64 17.32 -0.52 3.78
N GLU A 65 18.49 -1.16 3.86
CA GLU A 65 18.70 -2.49 4.41
C GLU A 65 19.77 -2.38 5.50
N GLN A 66 19.47 -2.85 6.70
CA GLN A 66 20.40 -2.79 7.85
C GLN A 66 20.99 -1.39 8.09
N GLY A 67 20.16 -0.33 7.91
CA GLY A 67 20.56 1.07 8.08
C GLY A 67 21.36 1.65 6.90
N GLN A 68 21.69 0.89 5.88
CA GLN A 68 22.40 1.34 4.70
C GLN A 68 21.47 1.56 3.50
N ALA A 69 21.73 2.60 2.72
CA ALA A 69 20.95 2.88 1.53
C ALA A 69 21.13 1.81 0.46
N VAL A 70 20.03 1.24 -0.01
CA VAL A 70 20.03 0.30 -1.14
C VAL A 70 20.51 1.00 -2.40
N ALA A 71 21.48 0.41 -3.11
CA ALA A 71 21.99 0.98 -4.35
C ALA A 71 20.93 0.96 -5.46
N ASP A 72 20.84 2.04 -6.25
CA ASP A 72 19.82 2.21 -7.31
C ASP A 72 19.80 1.05 -8.31
N LYS A 73 20.96 0.44 -8.63
CA LYS A 73 21.06 -0.71 -9.55
C LYS A 73 20.32 -1.96 -9.09
N ARG A 74 20.09 -2.11 -7.77
CA ARG A 74 19.35 -3.22 -7.17
C ARG A 74 17.84 -3.00 -7.21
N ILE A 75 17.42 -1.72 -7.34
CA ILE A 75 16.02 -1.32 -7.28
C ILE A 75 15.38 -1.39 -8.67
N SER A 76 14.17 -1.91 -8.72
CA SER A 76 13.30 -1.83 -9.89
C SER A 76 11.85 -1.70 -9.48
N PHE A 77 11.00 -1.25 -10.41
CA PHE A 77 9.58 -1.09 -10.18
C PHE A 77 8.78 -1.77 -11.29
N ARG A 78 7.67 -2.43 -10.93
CA ARG A 78 6.65 -2.91 -11.86
C ARG A 78 5.53 -1.90 -11.93
N VAL A 79 5.15 -1.50 -13.15
CA VAL A 79 4.14 -0.47 -13.41
C VAL A 79 3.18 -0.90 -14.51
N GLY A 80 1.99 -0.31 -14.54
CA GLY A 80 1.04 -0.43 -15.65
C GLY A 80 0.21 -1.72 -15.68
N ASN A 81 0.26 -2.54 -14.63
CA ASN A 81 -0.62 -3.71 -14.49
C ASN A 81 -0.95 -3.96 -13.01
N LEU A 82 -2.17 -4.39 -12.74
CA LEU A 82 -2.60 -4.78 -11.39
C LEU A 82 -1.99 -6.12 -10.96
N ASP A 83 -1.64 -6.99 -11.92
CA ASP A 83 -0.82 -8.17 -11.69
C ASP A 83 0.65 -7.77 -11.87
N MET A 84 1.41 -7.72 -10.77
CA MET A 84 2.81 -7.30 -10.78
C MET A 84 3.72 -8.18 -11.67
N ARG A 85 3.31 -9.41 -11.97
CA ARG A 85 4.06 -10.31 -12.84
C ARG A 85 4.00 -9.88 -14.32
N LYS A 86 2.95 -9.10 -14.69
CA LYS A 86 2.65 -8.65 -16.07
C LYS A 86 3.03 -7.19 -16.33
N GLY A 87 3.41 -6.42 -15.29
CA GLY A 87 3.75 -5.01 -15.43
C GLY A 87 5.08 -4.77 -16.16
N THR A 88 5.24 -3.57 -16.71
CA THR A 88 6.51 -3.12 -17.29
C THR A 88 7.52 -2.81 -16.19
N THR A 89 8.79 -3.18 -16.39
CA THR A 89 9.88 -2.84 -15.47
C THR A 89 10.44 -1.46 -15.80
N VAL A 90 10.53 -0.59 -14.79
CA VAL A 90 11.25 0.69 -14.83
C VAL A 90 12.31 0.72 -13.74
N ARG A 91 13.36 1.54 -13.93
CA ARG A 91 14.53 1.60 -13.03
C ARG A 91 14.82 3.03 -12.60
N PRO A 92 15.43 3.22 -11.42
CA PRO A 92 15.95 4.51 -10.99
C PRO A 92 16.94 5.12 -12.01
N VAL A 93 16.97 6.46 -12.06
CA VAL A 93 17.88 7.23 -12.92
C VAL A 93 18.75 8.20 -12.08
N GLY A 94 19.18 7.74 -10.92
CA GLY A 94 20.18 8.42 -10.08
C GLY A 94 19.73 9.64 -9.31
N LYS A 95 18.41 9.89 -9.15
CA LYS A 95 17.87 10.99 -8.33
C LYS A 95 16.84 10.49 -7.34
N ARG A 96 17.09 10.72 -6.06
CA ARG A 96 16.13 10.48 -4.98
C ARG A 96 16.20 11.58 -3.93
N ALA A 97 15.12 11.80 -3.22
CA ALA A 97 15.01 12.74 -2.12
C ALA A 97 14.14 12.13 -1.02
N GLY A 98 14.71 11.99 0.17
CA GLY A 98 14.01 11.50 1.35
C GLY A 98 13.39 12.64 2.15
N ASN A 99 12.29 12.34 2.83
CA ASN A 99 11.72 13.16 3.89
C ASN A 99 11.52 12.26 5.12
N ALA A 100 12.49 12.28 6.03
CA ALA A 100 12.50 11.41 7.20
C ALA A 100 11.37 11.71 8.20
N ARG A 101 10.85 12.97 8.22
CA ARG A 101 9.76 13.35 9.14
C ARG A 101 8.43 12.66 8.82
N ALA A 102 8.22 12.31 7.55
CA ALA A 102 7.00 11.66 7.07
C ALA A 102 7.26 10.27 6.51
N ASP A 103 8.45 9.69 6.76
CA ASP A 103 8.91 8.41 6.19
C ASP A 103 8.65 8.31 4.68
N MET A 104 8.93 9.36 3.92
CA MET A 104 8.70 9.41 2.47
C MET A 104 10.00 9.48 1.68
N MET A 105 10.02 8.80 0.53
CA MET A 105 11.08 8.86 -0.47
C MET A 105 10.50 9.14 -1.84
N LEU A 106 11.00 10.16 -2.52
CA LEU A 106 10.80 10.38 -3.95
C LEU A 106 12.01 9.83 -4.71
N ILE A 107 11.75 9.00 -5.73
CA ILE A 107 12.79 8.45 -6.59
C ILE A 107 12.44 8.70 -8.05
N LYS A 108 13.41 9.24 -8.81
CA LYS A 108 13.26 9.43 -10.24
C LYS A 108 13.55 8.14 -10.98
N VAL A 109 12.65 7.78 -11.89
CA VAL A 109 12.74 6.54 -12.70
C VAL A 109 12.69 6.87 -14.18
N SER A 110 13.05 5.89 -15.02
CA SER A 110 12.81 5.97 -16.47
C SER A 110 11.33 6.22 -16.77
N PRO A 111 10.99 6.87 -17.90
CA PRO A 111 9.62 7.27 -18.21
C PRO A 111 8.63 6.10 -18.14
N MET A 112 7.52 6.31 -17.42
CA MET A 112 6.44 5.35 -17.22
C MET A 112 5.26 5.66 -18.14
N LYS A 113 4.75 4.63 -18.83
CA LYS A 113 3.48 4.73 -19.60
C LYS A 113 2.28 4.46 -18.70
N ILE A 114 2.12 5.27 -17.66
CA ILE A 114 1.03 5.17 -16.69
C ILE A 114 0.38 6.52 -16.44
N ARG A 115 -0.79 6.51 -15.80
CA ARG A 115 -1.49 7.71 -15.34
C ARG A 115 -1.01 8.05 -13.93
N PRO A 116 -0.31 9.18 -13.72
CA PRO A 116 0.07 9.64 -12.39
C PRO A 116 -1.14 9.95 -11.52
N VAL A 117 -0.96 9.84 -10.20
CA VAL A 117 -1.99 10.19 -9.22
C VAL A 117 -2.17 11.71 -9.11
N ARG A 118 -3.35 12.14 -8.69
CA ARG A 118 -3.60 13.51 -8.22
C ARG A 118 -3.19 13.60 -6.75
N LEU A 119 -2.50 14.66 -6.36
CA LEU A 119 -2.12 14.89 -4.96
C LEU A 119 -3.26 15.65 -4.24
N ALA A 120 -3.54 15.26 -2.99
CA ALA A 120 -4.43 16.01 -2.12
C ALA A 120 -3.81 17.35 -1.76
N THR A 121 -4.61 18.42 -1.77
CA THR A 121 -4.22 19.77 -1.37
C THR A 121 -4.81 20.17 -0.01
N ALA A 122 -5.78 19.41 0.47
CA ALA A 122 -6.41 19.59 1.78
C ALA A 122 -5.97 18.47 2.73
N HIS A 123 -5.97 18.77 4.01
CA HIS A 123 -5.72 17.81 5.08
C HIS A 123 -6.83 16.75 5.13
N VAL A 124 -6.46 15.56 5.64
CA VAL A 124 -7.44 14.53 5.98
C VAL A 124 -8.25 14.94 7.21
N HIS A 125 -9.48 14.46 7.30
CA HIS A 125 -10.36 14.77 8.42
C HIS A 125 -10.74 13.52 9.21
N PRO A 126 -10.80 13.58 10.54
CA PRO A 126 -11.33 12.49 11.35
C PRO A 126 -12.71 12.04 10.88
N GLY A 127 -12.92 10.72 10.78
CA GLY A 127 -14.15 10.12 10.26
C GLY A 127 -14.13 9.88 8.75
N GLU A 128 -13.21 10.48 8.01
CA GLU A 128 -13.08 10.26 6.56
C GLU A 128 -12.80 8.77 6.26
N ILE A 129 -13.54 8.22 5.29
CA ILE A 129 -13.30 6.86 4.79
C ILE A 129 -12.33 6.94 3.62
N VAL A 130 -11.25 6.18 3.73
CA VAL A 130 -10.16 6.16 2.77
C VAL A 130 -9.90 4.74 2.27
N ARG A 131 -9.21 4.60 1.16
CA ARG A 131 -8.83 3.30 0.60
C ARG A 131 -7.32 3.22 0.42
N GLN A 132 -6.73 2.18 0.99
CA GLN A 132 -5.32 1.87 0.75
C GLN A 132 -5.23 0.76 -0.30
N TYR A 133 -4.19 0.83 -1.14
CA TYR A 133 -3.96 -0.14 -2.21
C TYR A 133 -2.53 -0.68 -2.16
N GLY A 134 -2.36 -2.00 -2.32
CA GLY A 134 -1.01 -2.56 -2.35
C GLY A 134 -0.96 -4.04 -2.72
N TRP A 135 0.25 -4.57 -2.75
CA TRP A 135 0.54 -5.99 -3.02
C TRP A 135 1.12 -6.69 -1.79
N GLY A 136 0.84 -6.16 -0.59
CA GLY A 136 1.38 -6.69 0.66
C GLY A 136 0.86 -8.08 1.01
N ALA A 137 1.24 -8.51 2.20
CA ALA A 137 0.94 -9.83 2.74
C ALA A 137 -0.56 -10.07 2.95
N THR A 138 -0.97 -11.32 2.81
CA THR A 138 -2.33 -11.81 3.01
C THR A 138 -2.47 -12.60 4.30
N CYS A 139 -1.38 -12.80 4.99
CA CYS A 139 -1.25 -13.55 6.23
C CYS A 139 -0.36 -12.81 7.24
N THR A 140 -0.35 -13.26 8.47
CA THR A 140 0.48 -12.72 9.55
C THR A 140 1.66 -13.64 9.95
N ALA A 141 1.72 -14.88 9.42
CA ALA A 141 2.75 -15.85 9.82
C ALA A 141 4.12 -15.50 9.24
N ASP A 142 4.25 -15.49 7.90
CA ASP A 142 5.45 -15.03 7.18
C ASP A 142 5.02 -14.12 6.04
N GLU A 143 5.03 -12.83 6.31
CA GLU A 143 4.59 -11.80 5.37
C GLU A 143 5.40 -11.78 4.07
N ASN A 144 6.61 -12.32 4.05
CA ASN A 144 7.44 -12.37 2.83
C ASN A 144 6.97 -13.45 1.85
N THR A 145 6.39 -14.54 2.35
CA THR A 145 5.95 -15.68 1.53
C THR A 145 4.51 -15.57 1.04
N CYS A 146 3.69 -14.73 1.67
CA CYS A 146 2.27 -14.59 1.34
C CYS A 146 1.87 -13.25 0.71
N GLN A 147 2.81 -12.54 0.08
CA GLN A 147 2.51 -11.29 -0.62
C GLN A 147 1.66 -11.54 -1.88
N SER A 148 0.73 -10.62 -2.14
CA SER A 148 -0.18 -10.77 -3.27
C SER A 148 0.49 -10.53 -4.62
N PRO A 149 0.28 -11.39 -5.62
CA PRO A 149 0.69 -11.09 -6.99
C PRO A 149 -0.20 -10.03 -7.67
N VAL A 150 -1.41 -9.81 -7.16
CA VAL A 150 -2.38 -8.86 -7.72
C VAL A 150 -2.67 -7.73 -6.75
N LEU A 151 -2.89 -6.52 -7.28
CA LEU A 151 -3.21 -5.34 -6.46
C LEU A 151 -4.48 -5.58 -5.65
N LYS A 152 -4.42 -5.27 -4.38
CA LYS A 152 -5.53 -5.36 -3.43
C LYS A 152 -5.85 -4.00 -2.83
N GLN A 153 -6.92 -3.96 -2.05
CA GLN A 153 -7.36 -2.76 -1.36
C GLN A 153 -7.93 -3.08 0.00
N SER A 154 -7.74 -2.15 0.93
CA SER A 154 -8.41 -2.08 2.22
C SER A 154 -9.25 -0.80 2.31
N THR A 155 -10.25 -0.81 3.17
CA THR A 155 -11.03 0.38 3.53
C THR A 155 -10.74 0.71 4.99
N LEU A 156 -10.33 1.94 5.24
CA LEU A 156 -9.92 2.43 6.54
C LEU A 156 -10.69 3.71 6.87
N ARG A 157 -10.78 4.05 8.17
CA ARG A 157 -11.36 5.30 8.65
C ARG A 157 -10.30 6.13 9.36
N VAL A 158 -10.15 7.39 8.97
CA VAL A 158 -9.24 8.33 9.64
C VAL A 158 -9.70 8.57 11.07
N LEU A 159 -8.80 8.48 12.03
CA LEU A 159 -9.04 8.75 13.43
C LEU A 159 -8.55 10.15 13.80
N ARG A 160 -9.00 10.65 14.95
CA ARG A 160 -8.42 11.84 15.58
C ARG A 160 -6.96 11.54 15.97
N PRO A 161 -6.02 12.46 15.75
CA PRO A 161 -4.60 12.20 16.08
C PRO A 161 -4.34 12.06 17.59
N ASP A 162 -5.24 12.59 18.44
CA ASP A 162 -5.21 12.44 19.90
C ASP A 162 -5.91 11.15 20.40
N ALA A 163 -6.46 10.33 19.51
CA ALA A 163 -7.09 9.08 19.92
C ALA A 163 -6.03 8.11 20.48
N ARG A 164 -6.28 7.55 21.68
CA ARG A 164 -5.36 6.61 22.35
C ARG A 164 -4.87 5.47 21.44
N ARG A 165 -5.73 5.03 20.51
CA ARG A 165 -5.38 3.98 19.53
C ARG A 165 -4.37 4.42 18.49
N CYS A 166 -4.14 5.73 18.33
CA CYS A 166 -3.18 6.31 17.38
C CYS A 166 -1.77 6.48 17.97
N GLU A 167 -1.57 6.13 19.24
CA GLU A 167 -0.26 6.19 19.87
C GLU A 167 0.76 5.38 19.05
N GLY A 168 1.89 6.02 18.72
CA GLY A 168 2.91 5.45 17.83
C GLY A 168 2.65 5.59 16.33
N TYR A 169 1.45 6.08 15.92
CA TYR A 169 1.09 6.29 14.51
C TYR A 169 0.85 7.75 14.14
N ALA A 170 0.29 8.56 15.02
CA ALA A 170 0.08 9.98 14.78
C ALA A 170 0.09 10.75 16.10
N VAL A 171 0.44 12.04 16.00
CA VAL A 171 0.35 12.98 17.12
C VAL A 171 -0.32 14.27 16.65
N PRO A 172 -1.02 14.99 17.53
CA PRO A 172 -1.57 16.31 17.19
C PRO A 172 -0.49 17.26 16.65
N GLY A 173 -0.75 17.87 15.49
CA GLY A 173 0.21 18.77 14.81
C GLY A 173 1.37 18.04 14.13
N GLY A 174 1.39 16.72 14.10
CA GLY A 174 2.36 15.92 13.36
C GLY A 174 2.12 15.90 11.84
N THR A 175 3.00 15.22 11.13
CA THR A 175 2.94 15.09 9.65
C THR A 175 2.21 13.84 9.18
N ASP A 176 1.72 13.03 10.11
CA ASP A 176 1.15 11.73 9.86
C ASP A 176 -0.31 11.67 10.32
N PHE A 177 -1.07 10.76 9.76
CA PHE A 177 -2.42 10.44 10.22
C PHE A 177 -2.59 8.95 10.49
N CYS A 178 -3.47 8.67 11.42
CA CYS A 178 -3.80 7.35 11.92
C CYS A 178 -5.18 6.93 11.41
N MET A 179 -5.32 5.66 11.12
CA MET A 179 -6.54 5.08 10.57
C MET A 179 -6.90 3.79 11.28
N GLU A 180 -8.20 3.53 11.43
CA GLU A 180 -8.70 2.23 11.87
C GLU A 180 -9.26 1.40 10.72
N LYS A 181 -9.18 0.10 10.87
CA LYS A 181 -9.73 -0.88 9.93
C LYS A 181 -11.26 -0.80 9.85
N VAL A 182 -11.76 -0.67 8.63
CA VAL A 182 -13.18 -0.93 8.28
C VAL A 182 -13.26 -2.28 7.56
N SER A 183 -12.41 -2.52 6.55
CA SER A 183 -12.34 -3.80 5.84
C SER A 183 -10.92 -4.02 5.31
N GLY A 184 -10.29 -5.09 5.79
CA GLY A 184 -8.89 -5.38 5.52
C GLY A 184 -7.93 -4.44 6.24
N ILE A 185 -6.70 -4.91 6.48
CA ILE A 185 -5.62 -4.13 7.09
C ILE A 185 -4.33 -4.30 6.27
N PRO A 186 -3.60 -3.22 5.93
CA PRO A 186 -2.32 -3.33 5.23
C PRO A 186 -1.26 -4.02 6.08
N ALA A 187 -0.33 -4.72 5.42
CA ALA A 187 0.69 -5.55 6.06
C ALA A 187 2.04 -5.44 5.33
N GLY A 188 2.98 -6.32 5.64
CA GLY A 188 4.31 -6.33 5.02
C GLY A 188 4.26 -6.34 3.50
N GLY A 189 5.04 -5.47 2.85
CA GLY A 189 4.99 -5.23 1.41
C GLY A 189 4.01 -4.14 0.95
N ASP A 190 3.12 -3.66 1.84
CA ASP A 190 2.29 -2.47 1.59
C ASP A 190 3.00 -1.16 1.94
N SER A 191 4.16 -1.19 2.60
CA SER A 191 4.98 0.00 2.86
C SER A 191 5.16 0.86 1.61
N GLY A 192 4.89 2.15 1.70
CA GLY A 192 4.89 3.08 0.57
C GLY A 192 3.59 3.09 -0.26
N ALA A 193 2.63 2.27 0.09
CA ALA A 193 1.35 2.16 -0.59
C ALA A 193 0.53 3.45 -0.51
N PRO A 194 -0.23 3.79 -1.57
CA PRO A 194 -1.11 4.94 -1.56
C PRO A 194 -2.31 4.74 -0.64
N VAL A 195 -2.57 5.76 0.18
CA VAL A 195 -3.86 5.98 0.84
C VAL A 195 -4.60 7.02 0.03
N MET A 196 -5.79 6.66 -0.47
CA MET A 196 -6.54 7.43 -1.46
C MET A 196 -7.89 7.88 -0.91
N SER A 197 -8.34 9.04 -1.35
CA SER A 197 -9.75 9.44 -1.17
C SER A 197 -10.67 8.46 -1.91
N ILE A 198 -11.90 8.30 -1.39
CA ILE A 198 -12.93 7.54 -2.10
C ILE A 198 -13.64 8.47 -3.09
N GLY A 199 -13.74 8.05 -4.35
CA GLY A 199 -14.36 8.83 -5.42
C GLY A 199 -14.56 8.00 -6.69
N ALA A 200 -15.10 8.63 -7.72
CA ALA A 200 -15.18 8.01 -9.06
C ALA A 200 -13.77 7.78 -9.62
N HIS A 201 -13.58 6.68 -10.35
CA HIS A 201 -12.29 6.34 -10.96
C HIS A 201 -11.70 7.50 -11.75
N GLY A 202 -10.46 7.87 -11.39
CA GLY A 202 -9.72 8.98 -11.98
C GLY A 202 -9.96 10.35 -11.33
N LYS A 203 -10.81 10.43 -10.32
CA LYS A 203 -11.00 11.63 -9.48
C LYS A 203 -10.39 11.50 -8.09
N GLU A 204 -9.98 10.29 -7.71
CA GLU A 204 -9.33 10.03 -6.42
C GLU A 204 -8.02 10.82 -6.30
N THR A 205 -7.70 11.21 -5.07
CA THR A 205 -6.46 11.91 -4.73
C THR A 205 -5.63 11.09 -3.77
N LEU A 206 -4.32 11.18 -3.88
CA LEU A 206 -3.39 10.62 -2.91
C LEU A 206 -3.42 11.46 -1.65
N LEU A 207 -3.90 10.89 -0.56
CA LEU A 207 -3.99 11.51 0.77
C LEU A 207 -2.75 11.25 1.59
N GLY A 208 -2.18 10.05 1.48
CA GLY A 208 -1.03 9.63 2.27
C GLY A 208 -0.22 8.51 1.66
N VAL A 209 0.96 8.31 2.25
CA VAL A 209 1.87 7.19 1.97
C VAL A 209 1.90 6.30 3.20
N PHE A 210 1.40 5.09 3.08
CA PHE A 210 1.36 4.11 4.17
C PHE A 210 2.77 3.71 4.60
N TYR A 211 3.02 3.65 5.92
CA TYR A 211 4.31 3.22 6.45
C TYR A 211 4.23 2.02 7.39
N GLY A 212 3.11 1.79 8.08
CA GLY A 212 3.00 0.69 9.02
C GLY A 212 1.60 0.47 9.59
N SER A 213 1.37 -0.71 10.15
CA SER A 213 0.15 -1.10 10.87
C SER A 213 0.46 -2.10 11.98
N ASP A 214 -0.49 -2.29 12.89
CA ASP A 214 -0.44 -3.36 13.91
C ASP A 214 -0.88 -4.73 13.36
N ARG A 215 -1.24 -4.84 12.09
CA ARG A 215 -1.80 -6.01 11.37
C ARG A 215 -3.18 -6.45 11.86
N GLU A 216 -3.78 -5.70 12.75
CA GLU A 216 -5.08 -6.02 13.34
C GLU A 216 -6.13 -4.95 13.09
N LYS A 217 -5.87 -3.73 13.55
CA LYS A 217 -6.88 -2.65 13.61
C LYS A 217 -6.37 -1.30 13.16
N ILE A 218 -5.10 -0.94 13.39
CA ILE A 218 -4.56 0.41 13.26
C ILE A 218 -3.49 0.46 12.17
N ALA A 219 -3.52 1.53 11.39
CA ALA A 219 -2.56 1.84 10.34
C ALA A 219 -2.18 3.31 10.36
N GLY A 220 -0.93 3.62 9.98
CA GLY A 220 -0.42 4.98 9.87
C GLY A 220 0.04 5.32 8.46
N ALA A 221 -0.07 6.61 8.11
CA ALA A 221 0.42 7.14 6.84
C ALA A 221 0.93 8.56 7.00
N GLY A 222 2.03 8.89 6.32
CA GLY A 222 2.47 10.26 6.17
C GLY A 222 1.53 11.05 5.26
N GLU A 223 1.15 12.28 5.64
CA GLU A 223 0.13 13.07 4.95
C GLU A 223 0.71 13.85 3.76
N ILE A 224 0.11 13.70 2.59
CA ILE A 224 0.56 14.37 1.34
C ILE A 224 0.36 15.88 1.39
N ALA A 225 -0.77 16.37 1.90
CA ALA A 225 -1.06 17.80 1.93
C ALA A 225 0.05 18.61 2.62
N GLN A 226 0.61 18.07 3.70
CA GLN A 226 1.73 18.68 4.43
C GLN A 226 3.07 18.62 3.69
N GLN A 227 3.20 17.72 2.69
CA GLN A 227 4.44 17.49 1.95
C GLN A 227 4.43 18.10 0.54
N LEU A 228 3.36 18.79 0.15
CA LEU A 228 3.19 19.31 -1.22
C LEU A 228 4.35 20.20 -1.68
N ALA A 229 4.78 21.14 -0.84
CA ALA A 229 5.88 22.04 -1.17
C ALA A 229 7.19 21.28 -1.46
N TRP A 230 7.48 20.25 -0.65
CA TRP A 230 8.64 19.36 -0.86
C TRP A 230 8.47 18.53 -2.15
N ILE A 231 7.29 17.91 -2.37
CA ILE A 231 7.02 17.12 -3.57
C ILE A 231 7.18 17.98 -4.82
N HIS A 232 6.59 19.17 -4.85
CA HIS A 232 6.68 20.09 -6.00
C HIS A 232 8.13 20.55 -6.25
N LYS A 233 8.87 20.90 -5.19
CA LYS A 233 10.30 21.30 -5.29
C LYS A 233 11.14 20.18 -5.91
N VAL A 234 10.94 18.93 -5.49
CA VAL A 234 11.73 17.77 -5.96
C VAL A 234 11.36 17.37 -7.37
N THR A 235 10.05 17.29 -7.66
CA THR A 235 9.53 16.79 -8.95
C THR A 235 9.47 17.87 -10.03
N LYS A 236 9.65 19.14 -9.67
CA LYS A 236 9.49 20.35 -10.54
C LYS A 236 8.07 20.41 -11.17
N ARG A 237 7.06 20.06 -10.37
CA ARG A 237 5.65 20.06 -10.77
C ARG A 237 4.95 21.34 -10.36
#